data_ea0b2a5ccbfa9c2ee25a84a4fabca8a0
#
_entry.id   ea0b2a5ccbfa9c2ee25a84a4fabca8a0
#
_cell.length_a   1.000
_cell.length_b   1.000
_cell.length_c   1.000
_cell.angle_alpha   90.00
_cell.angle_beta   90.00
_cell.angle_gamma   90.00
#
_symmetry.space_group_name_H-M   'P 1'
#
loop_
_entity.id
_entity.type
_entity.pdbx_description
1 polymer ?
#
loop_
_entity_poly.entity_id
_entity_poly.type
_entity_poly.pdbx_seq_one_letter_code
_entity_poly.pdbx_strand_id
1 'polypeptide(L)'
;MKKRLLILGMIFTMAVSSAGCGSSSSDNAGKTDQTKQTADVQDSQKDTSSSDKSDDKNDTNYKSADEITMDDLMSHDETPAEDFEFNDGTDEIVIDKYIGKDPIVVIPDEIDGKKVIGFNKTFANDKDVVAVRIGNNVTEVAKTAFGNCEKLKYVVLGNSVKTIGGAAFVNTNLQNLILNEGLEKIGEDDFSNMICPPMNNEGMDLKVPESVTEMHVIDFNLIVKAGSYAEQYAKENNLTYTVE
;
A
#
# COMPACT_ATOMS: atom_id res chain seq x y z
N MET A 1 -13.44 48.42 24.68
CA MET A 1 -14.12 47.35 25.43
C MET A 1 -13.61 46.04 24.94
N LYS A 2 -12.72 45.38 25.72
CA LYS A 2 -12.10 44.10 25.33
C LYS A 2 -12.98 42.96 25.87
N LYS A 3 -13.60 42.17 24.97
CA LYS A 3 -14.32 40.95 25.38
C LYS A 3 -13.29 39.80 25.40
N ARG A 4 -13.01 39.31 26.62
CA ARG A 4 -12.28 38.06 26.84
C ARG A 4 -13.26 36.90 26.67
N LEU A 5 -12.97 35.98 25.73
CA LEU A 5 -13.64 34.69 25.61
C LEU A 5 -12.87 33.67 26.44
N LEU A 6 -13.50 33.14 27.47
CA LEU A 6 -13.00 32.03 28.30
C LEU A 6 -13.30 30.75 27.51
N ILE A 7 -12.25 30.02 27.14
CA ILE A 7 -12.37 28.65 26.63
C ILE A 7 -12.25 27.73 27.84
N LEU A 8 -13.35 27.07 28.16
CA LEU A 8 -13.47 26.08 29.23
C LEU A 8 -12.90 24.75 28.69
N GLY A 9 -11.73 24.35 29.19
CA GLY A 9 -11.14 23.07 28.86
C GLY A 9 -11.92 21.91 29.49
N MET A 10 -12.48 21.03 28.70
CA MET A 10 -12.96 19.72 29.13
C MET A 10 -11.81 18.72 29.11
N ILE A 11 -11.35 18.39 30.29
CA ILE A 11 -10.42 17.28 30.53
C ILE A 11 -11.25 15.99 30.48
N PHE A 12 -11.06 15.18 29.45
CA PHE A 12 -11.66 13.85 29.34
C PHE A 12 -10.68 12.83 29.93
N THR A 13 -10.90 12.40 31.15
CA THR A 13 -10.16 11.31 31.78
C THR A 13 -10.75 9.99 31.32
N MET A 14 -10.05 9.26 30.46
CA MET A 14 -10.39 7.86 30.17
C MET A 14 -9.87 6.95 31.27
N ALA A 15 -10.81 6.31 31.97
CA ALA A 15 -10.52 5.23 32.89
C ALA A 15 -10.24 3.94 32.11
N VAL A 16 -9.05 3.39 32.31
CA VAL A 16 -8.67 2.07 31.82
C VAL A 16 -9.29 1.02 32.76
N SER A 17 -10.28 0.28 32.28
CA SER A 17 -10.79 -0.92 32.95
C SER A 17 -10.13 -2.16 32.38
N SER A 18 -9.23 -2.77 33.15
CA SER A 18 -8.66 -4.09 32.91
C SER A 18 -9.71 -5.16 33.23
N ALA A 19 -10.21 -5.87 32.23
CA ALA A 19 -11.00 -7.08 32.42
C ALA A 19 -10.11 -8.32 32.25
N GLY A 20 -9.93 -9.03 33.37
CA GLY A 20 -9.16 -10.27 33.46
C GLY A 20 -9.90 -11.43 32.78
N CYS A 21 -9.13 -12.24 32.05
CA CYS A 21 -9.56 -13.52 31.52
C CYS A 21 -9.58 -14.57 32.63
N GLY A 22 -10.76 -15.02 33.03
CA GLY A 22 -10.96 -16.15 33.92
C GLY A 22 -11.09 -17.44 33.13
N SER A 23 -10.18 -18.37 33.39
CA SER A 23 -10.26 -19.76 32.92
C SER A 23 -11.32 -20.53 33.75
N SER A 24 -12.20 -21.24 33.10
CA SER A 24 -13.02 -22.29 33.75
C SER A 24 -12.84 -23.62 32.97
N SER A 25 -12.15 -24.53 33.64
CA SER A 25 -12.13 -25.95 33.36
C SER A 25 -13.44 -26.62 33.77
N SER A 26 -13.96 -27.53 32.97
CA SER A 26 -14.88 -28.56 33.45
C SER A 26 -14.54 -29.90 32.78
N ASP A 27 -14.10 -30.79 33.63
CA ASP A 27 -13.90 -32.23 33.42
C ASP A 27 -15.21 -32.91 33.02
N ASN A 28 -15.15 -33.83 32.10
CA ASN A 28 -15.97 -35.04 32.23
C ASN A 28 -15.29 -36.26 31.57
N ALA A 29 -15.15 -37.29 32.40
CA ALA A 29 -14.51 -38.56 32.11
C ALA A 29 -15.47 -39.59 31.46
N GLY A 30 -14.93 -40.47 30.64
CA GLY A 30 -15.66 -41.65 30.12
C GLY A 30 -14.75 -42.52 29.24
N LYS A 31 -14.03 -43.33 29.80
CA LYS A 31 -13.59 -44.72 29.73
C LYS A 31 -13.86 -45.54 28.47
N THR A 32 -12.77 -46.25 28.11
CA THR A 32 -12.60 -47.64 27.54
C THR A 32 -12.74 -47.73 26.01
N ASP A 33 -11.90 -48.43 25.24
CA ASP A 33 -11.14 -49.68 25.52
C ASP A 33 -10.03 -49.86 24.48
N GLN A 34 -9.06 -50.72 24.82
CA GLN A 34 -7.86 -51.14 24.11
C GLN A 34 -8.13 -51.86 22.79
N THR A 35 -7.23 -51.75 21.82
CA THR A 35 -6.50 -52.93 21.33
C THR A 35 -5.21 -52.56 20.60
N LYS A 36 -4.15 -53.21 20.99
CA LYS A 36 -2.78 -53.30 20.41
C LYS A 36 -2.83 -53.99 19.04
N GLN A 37 -1.99 -53.57 18.12
CA GLN A 37 -1.02 -54.50 17.48
C GLN A 37 0.09 -53.75 16.74
N THR A 38 1.26 -54.17 17.05
CA THR A 38 2.60 -53.92 16.49
C THR A 38 2.83 -54.70 15.19
N ALA A 39 3.61 -54.17 14.27
CA ALA A 39 4.71 -54.76 13.48
C ALA A 39 5.18 -53.74 12.44
N ASP A 40 6.34 -53.28 12.55
CA ASP A 40 7.65 -53.48 11.99
C ASP A 40 7.73 -53.72 10.46
N VAL A 41 8.76 -53.05 9.89
CA VAL A 41 9.76 -53.47 8.91
C VAL A 41 9.87 -52.64 7.62
N GLN A 42 10.97 -51.85 7.58
CA GLN A 42 12.01 -51.66 6.53
C GLN A 42 11.62 -51.08 5.14
N ASP A 43 12.30 -49.95 4.93
CA ASP A 43 13.36 -49.71 3.93
C ASP A 43 13.07 -50.01 2.44
N SER A 44 13.06 -48.95 1.64
CA SER A 44 13.76 -48.92 0.35
C SER A 44 13.75 -47.50 -0.24
N GLN A 45 14.92 -46.88 -0.28
CA GLN A 45 15.30 -45.80 -1.19
C GLN A 45 14.99 -46.19 -2.63
N LYS A 46 14.38 -45.27 -3.38
CA LYS A 46 14.61 -45.15 -4.81
C LYS A 46 14.42 -43.72 -5.28
N ASP A 47 15.52 -43.09 -5.55
CA ASP A 47 15.65 -41.90 -6.40
C ASP A 47 14.92 -42.12 -7.71
N THR A 48 14.06 -41.13 -8.07
CA THR A 48 13.81 -40.81 -9.48
C THR A 48 13.63 -39.32 -9.59
N SER A 49 14.72 -38.67 -9.97
CA SER A 49 14.70 -37.36 -10.59
C SER A 49 13.88 -37.42 -11.87
N SER A 50 12.76 -36.71 -11.92
CA SER A 50 12.19 -36.30 -13.21
C SER A 50 12.27 -34.79 -13.28
N SER A 51 13.26 -34.34 -14.00
CA SER A 51 13.38 -32.98 -14.52
C SER A 51 12.29 -32.77 -15.57
N ASP A 52 11.21 -32.13 -15.20
CA ASP A 52 10.35 -31.48 -16.18
C ASP A 52 10.95 -30.11 -16.47
N LYS A 53 11.72 -30.06 -17.54
CA LYS A 53 12.09 -28.84 -18.24
C LYS A 53 10.88 -28.43 -19.07
N SER A 54 10.05 -27.54 -18.53
CA SER A 54 9.24 -26.70 -19.38
C SER A 54 10.17 -25.57 -19.91
N ASP A 55 10.51 -25.66 -21.20
CA ASP A 55 11.16 -24.59 -21.94
C ASP A 55 10.22 -23.39 -22.07
N ASP A 56 10.13 -22.55 -21.03
CA ASP A 56 9.57 -21.21 -21.13
C ASP A 56 10.71 -20.27 -21.52
N LYS A 57 10.92 -20.14 -22.84
CA LYS A 57 11.86 -19.18 -23.41
C LYS A 57 11.23 -17.80 -23.41
N ASN A 58 11.14 -17.16 -22.27
CA ASN A 58 11.12 -15.73 -22.13
C ASN A 58 11.75 -15.33 -20.79
N ASP A 59 13.06 -15.54 -20.70
CA ASP A 59 13.88 -15.10 -19.56
C ASP A 59 14.14 -13.59 -19.74
N THR A 60 13.12 -12.76 -19.48
CA THR A 60 13.31 -11.34 -19.23
C THR A 60 14.03 -11.25 -17.90
N ASN A 61 15.34 -10.96 -17.96
CA ASN A 61 16.20 -10.83 -16.79
C ASN A 61 15.87 -9.51 -16.07
N TYR A 62 14.76 -9.49 -15.31
CA TYR A 62 14.39 -8.35 -14.48
C TYR A 62 15.42 -8.13 -13.39
N LYS A 63 15.67 -6.85 -13.03
CA LYS A 63 16.49 -6.50 -11.87
C LYS A 63 15.87 -7.07 -10.60
N SER A 64 16.71 -7.45 -9.64
CA SER A 64 16.21 -7.81 -8.30
C SER A 64 15.59 -6.58 -7.61
N ALA A 65 14.68 -6.81 -6.66
CA ALA A 65 14.00 -5.72 -5.95
C ALA A 65 15.00 -4.74 -5.30
N ASP A 66 16.18 -5.20 -4.88
CA ASP A 66 17.17 -4.34 -4.22
C ASP A 66 18.01 -3.50 -5.20
N GLU A 67 18.01 -3.86 -6.47
CA GLU A 67 18.72 -3.13 -7.53
C GLU A 67 17.83 -2.10 -8.26
N ILE A 68 16.50 -2.16 -8.06
CA ILE A 68 15.56 -1.21 -8.67
C ILE A 68 15.65 0.12 -7.92
N THR A 69 15.76 1.20 -8.71
CA THR A 69 15.88 2.59 -8.25
C THR A 69 14.72 3.45 -8.78
N MET A 70 14.62 4.68 -8.26
CA MET A 70 13.67 5.67 -8.79
C MET A 70 13.99 6.02 -10.27
N ASP A 71 15.28 6.08 -10.64
CA ASP A 71 15.70 6.38 -12.01
C ASP A 71 15.25 5.28 -13.00
N ASP A 72 15.26 4.01 -12.55
CA ASP A 72 14.73 2.91 -13.35
C ASP A 72 13.22 3.13 -13.60
N LEU A 73 12.44 3.48 -12.58
CA LEU A 73 11.02 3.78 -12.74
C LEU A 73 10.78 4.96 -13.68
N MET A 74 11.54 6.04 -13.55
CA MET A 74 11.37 7.24 -14.37
C MET A 74 11.72 7.05 -15.84
N SER A 75 12.63 6.13 -16.15
CA SER A 75 13.08 5.79 -17.52
C SER A 75 12.37 4.57 -18.10
N HIS A 76 11.51 3.89 -17.31
CA HIS A 76 10.82 2.69 -17.78
C HIS A 76 9.73 3.04 -18.80
N ASP A 77 9.58 2.22 -19.82
CA ASP A 77 8.51 2.32 -20.80
C ASP A 77 7.14 2.01 -20.17
N GLU A 78 6.06 2.39 -20.84
CA GLU A 78 4.71 2.03 -20.40
C GLU A 78 4.53 0.51 -20.44
N THR A 79 3.88 -0.03 -19.40
CA THR A 79 3.58 -1.45 -19.30
C THR A 79 2.57 -1.84 -20.38
N PRO A 80 2.84 -2.92 -21.15
CA PRO A 80 1.96 -3.37 -22.23
C PRO A 80 0.54 -3.68 -21.75
N ALA A 81 -0.45 -3.43 -22.60
CA ALA A 81 -1.86 -3.65 -22.28
C ALA A 81 -2.18 -5.12 -21.92
N GLU A 82 -1.47 -6.07 -22.54
CA GLU A 82 -1.61 -7.50 -22.26
C GLU A 82 -1.20 -7.92 -20.86
N ASP A 83 -0.46 -7.08 -20.15
CA ASP A 83 -0.09 -7.30 -18.74
C ASP A 83 -1.15 -6.83 -17.74
N PHE A 84 -2.31 -6.36 -18.25
CA PHE A 84 -3.43 -5.93 -17.42
C PHE A 84 -4.72 -6.67 -17.76
N GLU A 85 -5.48 -7.03 -16.72
CA GLU A 85 -6.91 -7.27 -16.85
C GLU A 85 -7.64 -5.96 -16.56
N PHE A 86 -8.56 -5.56 -17.42
CA PHE A 86 -9.28 -4.30 -17.25
C PHE A 86 -10.72 -4.39 -17.76
N ASN A 87 -11.57 -3.53 -17.22
CA ASN A 87 -12.93 -3.38 -17.69
C ASN A 87 -12.92 -2.42 -18.90
N ASP A 88 -13.22 -2.98 -20.06
CA ASP A 88 -13.31 -2.24 -21.30
C ASP A 88 -14.66 -1.51 -21.41
N GLY A 89 -14.76 -0.36 -20.76
CA GLY A 89 -15.88 0.56 -20.89
C GLY A 89 -16.01 1.14 -22.30
N THR A 90 -16.99 1.98 -22.53
CA THR A 90 -17.21 2.58 -23.87
C THR A 90 -16.09 3.50 -24.29
N ASP A 91 -15.65 4.42 -23.41
CA ASP A 91 -14.66 5.46 -23.71
C ASP A 91 -13.51 5.52 -22.68
N GLU A 92 -13.62 4.78 -21.58
CA GLU A 92 -12.70 4.82 -20.46
C GLU A 92 -12.40 3.43 -19.93
N ILE A 93 -11.20 3.25 -19.40
CA ILE A 93 -10.72 1.98 -18.83
C ILE A 93 -10.45 2.14 -17.35
N VAL A 94 -10.86 1.14 -16.58
CA VAL A 94 -10.43 0.93 -15.20
C VAL A 94 -9.69 -0.40 -15.14
N ILE A 95 -8.45 -0.38 -14.65
CA ILE A 95 -7.63 -1.58 -14.50
C ILE A 95 -8.11 -2.36 -13.27
N ASP A 96 -8.41 -3.64 -13.47
CA ASP A 96 -8.84 -4.53 -12.40
C ASP A 96 -7.67 -5.29 -11.78
N LYS A 97 -6.69 -5.73 -12.61
CA LYS A 97 -5.56 -6.52 -12.14
C LYS A 97 -4.32 -6.34 -12.99
N TYR A 98 -3.15 -6.35 -12.34
CA TYR A 98 -1.86 -6.56 -13.01
C TYR A 98 -1.55 -8.05 -13.08
N ILE A 99 -1.23 -8.57 -14.26
CA ILE A 99 -0.91 -9.97 -14.53
C ILE A 99 0.48 -10.16 -15.14
N GLY A 100 1.19 -9.05 -15.36
CA GLY A 100 2.58 -9.06 -15.82
C GLY A 100 3.53 -9.62 -14.76
N LYS A 101 4.81 -9.67 -15.11
CA LYS A 101 5.90 -10.16 -14.25
C LYS A 101 6.97 -9.11 -13.98
N ASP A 102 6.89 -7.96 -14.66
CA ASP A 102 7.84 -6.88 -14.45
C ASP A 102 7.65 -6.26 -13.05
N PRO A 103 8.68 -6.18 -12.21
CA PRO A 103 8.57 -5.51 -10.92
C PRO A 103 8.42 -3.99 -11.02
N ILE A 104 8.61 -3.41 -12.22
CA ILE A 104 8.40 -1.98 -12.50
C ILE A 104 7.16 -1.85 -13.38
N VAL A 105 6.15 -1.16 -12.90
CA VAL A 105 4.88 -0.99 -13.61
C VAL A 105 4.65 0.48 -13.91
N VAL A 106 4.42 0.79 -15.18
CA VAL A 106 4.01 2.11 -15.63
C VAL A 106 2.60 2.01 -16.19
N ILE A 107 1.62 2.48 -15.42
CA ILE A 107 0.22 2.50 -15.88
C ILE A 107 0.12 3.50 -17.04
N PRO A 108 -0.29 3.04 -18.24
CA PRO A 108 -0.36 3.90 -19.41
C PRO A 108 -1.49 4.95 -19.27
N ASP A 109 -1.35 6.04 -20.00
CA ASP A 109 -2.41 7.05 -20.07
C ASP A 109 -3.62 6.54 -20.87
N GLU A 110 -3.38 5.69 -21.88
CA GLU A 110 -4.41 5.14 -22.77
C GLU A 110 -4.10 3.68 -23.13
N ILE A 111 -5.15 2.89 -23.29
CA ILE A 111 -5.10 1.53 -23.87
C ILE A 111 -6.11 1.50 -25.03
N ASP A 112 -5.66 1.12 -26.21
CA ASP A 112 -6.48 1.07 -27.45
C ASP A 112 -7.23 2.38 -27.75
N GLY A 113 -6.60 3.53 -27.43
CA GLY A 113 -7.16 4.87 -27.63
C GLY A 113 -8.23 5.28 -26.61
N LYS A 114 -8.45 4.48 -25.56
CA LYS A 114 -9.32 4.79 -24.44
C LYS A 114 -8.50 5.19 -23.21
N LYS A 115 -8.95 6.22 -22.51
CA LYS A 115 -8.26 6.73 -21.31
C LYS A 115 -8.30 5.75 -20.16
N VAL A 116 -7.15 5.53 -19.51
CA VAL A 116 -7.07 4.80 -18.25
C VAL A 116 -7.33 5.79 -17.11
N ILE A 117 -8.54 5.77 -16.56
CA ILE A 117 -8.99 6.75 -15.56
C ILE A 117 -8.83 6.29 -14.12
N GLY A 118 -8.53 5.01 -13.91
CA GLY A 118 -8.40 4.45 -12.57
C GLY A 118 -7.92 3.01 -12.56
N PHE A 119 -7.63 2.57 -11.36
CA PHE A 119 -7.36 1.16 -11.05
C PHE A 119 -7.93 0.85 -9.67
N ASN A 120 -8.47 -0.35 -9.53
CA ASN A 120 -9.10 -0.78 -8.29
C ASN A 120 -8.05 -1.30 -7.29
N LYS A 121 -8.23 -2.52 -6.79
CA LYS A 121 -7.23 -3.20 -5.95
C LYS A 121 -6.21 -3.97 -6.80
N THR A 122 -5.80 -3.39 -7.90
CA THR A 122 -4.95 -3.97 -8.95
C THR A 122 -3.67 -4.58 -8.40
N PHE A 123 -3.07 -3.92 -7.43
CA PHE A 123 -1.80 -4.32 -6.82
C PHE A 123 -1.95 -4.88 -5.40
N ALA A 124 -3.15 -4.88 -4.82
CA ALA A 124 -3.33 -5.33 -3.43
C ALA A 124 -2.85 -6.78 -3.24
N ASN A 125 -1.95 -6.99 -2.26
CA ASN A 125 -1.27 -8.24 -1.98
C ASN A 125 -0.29 -8.72 -3.07
N ASP A 126 0.10 -7.87 -4.01
CA ASP A 126 1.15 -8.19 -4.97
C ASP A 126 2.49 -8.33 -4.22
N LYS A 127 3.23 -9.41 -4.54
CA LYS A 127 4.47 -9.76 -3.83
C LYS A 127 5.73 -9.44 -4.63
N ASP A 128 5.57 -8.99 -5.86
CA ASP A 128 6.68 -8.84 -6.79
C ASP A 128 6.86 -7.41 -7.29
N VAL A 129 5.81 -6.60 -7.34
CA VAL A 129 5.87 -5.20 -7.75
C VAL A 129 6.70 -4.38 -6.75
N VAL A 130 7.69 -3.65 -7.28
CA VAL A 130 8.65 -2.82 -6.53
C VAL A 130 8.46 -1.33 -6.80
N ALA A 131 8.07 -0.96 -8.02
CA ALA A 131 7.94 0.43 -8.42
C ALA A 131 6.72 0.63 -9.34
N VAL A 132 5.96 1.70 -9.10
CA VAL A 132 4.77 2.03 -9.90
C VAL A 132 4.75 3.50 -10.26
N ARG A 133 4.59 3.80 -11.55
CA ARG A 133 4.25 5.14 -12.06
C ARG A 133 2.81 5.12 -12.54
N ILE A 134 2.00 6.02 -12.00
CA ILE A 134 0.57 6.10 -12.30
C ILE A 134 0.35 7.04 -13.49
N GLY A 135 -0.47 6.60 -14.45
CA GLY A 135 -0.81 7.37 -15.66
C GLY A 135 -1.50 8.69 -15.37
N ASN A 136 -1.35 9.64 -16.29
CA ASN A 136 -1.80 11.03 -16.08
C ASN A 136 -3.32 11.22 -16.16
N ASN A 137 -4.07 10.26 -16.67
CA ASN A 137 -5.54 10.32 -16.71
C ASN A 137 -6.20 9.70 -15.46
N VAL A 138 -5.44 9.02 -14.60
CA VAL A 138 -5.93 8.47 -13.34
C VAL A 138 -6.28 9.60 -12.38
N THR A 139 -7.47 9.57 -11.81
CA THR A 139 -7.99 10.64 -10.92
C THR A 139 -7.94 10.28 -9.44
N GLU A 140 -7.85 9.01 -9.11
CA GLU A 140 -7.86 8.53 -7.73
C GLU A 140 -6.96 7.30 -7.55
N VAL A 141 -6.22 7.26 -6.44
CA VAL A 141 -5.64 6.04 -5.89
C VAL A 141 -6.64 5.47 -4.90
N ALA A 142 -7.25 4.34 -5.24
CA ALA A 142 -8.33 3.76 -4.44
C ALA A 142 -7.84 3.33 -3.04
N LYS A 143 -8.79 3.19 -2.11
CA LYS A 143 -8.55 2.62 -0.79
C LYS A 143 -7.88 1.26 -0.90
N THR A 144 -6.79 1.05 -0.13
CA THR A 144 -6.00 -0.19 -0.09
C THR A 144 -5.43 -0.63 -1.45
N ALA A 145 -5.29 0.27 -2.43
CA ALA A 145 -4.84 -0.06 -3.79
C ALA A 145 -3.50 -0.81 -3.84
N PHE A 146 -2.59 -0.48 -2.94
CA PHE A 146 -1.29 -1.12 -2.78
C PHE A 146 -1.14 -1.85 -1.44
N GLY A 147 -2.26 -2.13 -0.76
CA GLY A 147 -2.22 -2.79 0.54
C GLY A 147 -1.52 -4.14 0.50
N ASN A 148 -0.58 -4.37 1.44
CA ASN A 148 0.26 -5.57 1.55
C ASN A 148 1.19 -5.84 0.36
N CYS A 149 1.59 -4.82 -0.39
CA CYS A 149 2.65 -4.90 -1.41
C CYS A 149 4.02 -4.76 -0.72
N GLU A 150 4.49 -5.84 -0.12
CA GLU A 150 5.65 -5.82 0.80
C GLU A 150 6.98 -5.39 0.14
N LYS A 151 7.10 -5.52 -1.20
CA LYS A 151 8.28 -5.11 -1.96
C LYS A 151 8.17 -3.71 -2.55
N LEU A 152 6.99 -3.07 -2.52
CA LEU A 152 6.76 -1.76 -3.14
C LEU A 152 7.61 -0.68 -2.45
N LYS A 153 8.53 -0.06 -3.19
CA LYS A 153 9.47 0.97 -2.72
C LYS A 153 9.19 2.36 -3.31
N TYR A 154 8.73 2.42 -4.55
CA TYR A 154 8.64 3.68 -5.30
C TYR A 154 7.27 3.84 -5.93
N VAL A 155 6.65 4.98 -5.68
CA VAL A 155 5.39 5.36 -6.35
C VAL A 155 5.46 6.81 -6.82
N VAL A 156 5.06 7.03 -8.08
CA VAL A 156 4.92 8.36 -8.68
C VAL A 156 3.48 8.55 -9.12
N LEU A 157 2.82 9.59 -8.62
CA LEU A 157 1.45 9.90 -9.02
C LEU A 157 1.41 10.58 -10.39
N GLY A 158 0.37 10.25 -11.17
CA GLY A 158 0.02 10.98 -12.39
C GLY A 158 -0.57 12.36 -12.09
N ASN A 159 -0.51 13.25 -13.07
CA ASN A 159 -0.85 14.67 -12.87
C ASN A 159 -2.33 14.95 -12.54
N SER A 160 -3.24 14.03 -12.87
CA SER A 160 -4.67 14.20 -12.62
C SER A 160 -5.15 13.60 -11.29
N VAL A 161 -4.27 12.93 -10.53
CA VAL A 161 -4.66 12.33 -9.25
C VAL A 161 -5.06 13.42 -8.27
N LYS A 162 -6.30 13.34 -7.78
CA LYS A 162 -6.90 14.26 -6.81
C LYS A 162 -6.97 13.70 -5.42
N THR A 163 -7.09 12.38 -5.31
CA THR A 163 -7.33 11.72 -4.03
C THR A 163 -6.48 10.47 -3.89
N ILE A 164 -5.90 10.29 -2.71
CA ILE A 164 -5.34 9.03 -2.25
C ILE A 164 -6.26 8.51 -1.16
N GLY A 165 -6.85 7.33 -1.38
CA GLY A 165 -7.76 6.68 -0.45
C GLY A 165 -7.06 6.15 0.80
N GLY A 166 -7.84 5.91 1.84
CA GLY A 166 -7.33 5.44 3.12
C GLY A 166 -6.62 4.08 3.03
N ALA A 167 -5.57 3.90 3.82
CA ALA A 167 -4.73 2.70 3.85
C ALA A 167 -4.19 2.27 2.46
N ALA A 168 -4.08 3.20 1.50
CA ALA A 168 -3.63 2.90 0.14
C ALA A 168 -2.27 2.18 0.11
N PHE A 169 -1.38 2.51 1.03
CA PHE A 169 -0.01 1.98 1.12
C PHE A 169 0.24 1.19 2.42
N VAL A 170 -0.80 0.64 3.04
CA VAL A 170 -0.63 -0.14 4.27
C VAL A 170 0.20 -1.40 4.04
N ASN A 171 1.14 -1.70 4.93
CA ASN A 171 2.06 -2.85 4.84
C ASN A 171 2.86 -2.89 3.52
N THR A 172 3.37 -1.74 3.08
CA THR A 172 4.34 -1.62 1.99
C THR A 172 5.74 -1.34 2.54
N ASN A 173 6.76 -1.43 1.70
CA ASN A 173 8.14 -1.02 2.02
C ASN A 173 8.47 0.31 1.32
N LEU A 174 7.52 1.24 1.30
CA LEU A 174 7.61 2.48 0.54
C LEU A 174 8.79 3.34 1.04
N GLN A 175 9.67 3.72 0.11
CA GLN A 175 10.85 4.55 0.36
C GLN A 175 10.69 5.96 -0.22
N ASN A 176 9.90 6.07 -1.29
CA ASN A 176 9.63 7.35 -1.93
C ASN A 176 8.23 7.36 -2.54
N LEU A 177 7.48 8.43 -2.26
CA LEU A 177 6.18 8.72 -2.83
C LEU A 177 6.21 10.15 -3.40
N ILE A 178 6.16 10.26 -4.73
CA ILE A 178 6.10 11.56 -5.42
C ILE A 178 4.64 11.92 -5.65
N LEU A 179 4.18 12.97 -4.96
CA LEU A 179 2.86 13.55 -5.09
C LEU A 179 2.84 14.58 -6.22
N ASN A 180 1.70 14.68 -6.92
CA ASN A 180 1.50 15.69 -7.97
C ASN A 180 0.96 17.01 -7.38
N GLU A 181 1.25 18.12 -8.04
CA GLU A 181 0.84 19.48 -7.59
C GLU A 181 -0.67 19.74 -7.61
N GLY A 182 -1.47 18.82 -8.15
CA GLY A 182 -2.91 18.91 -8.17
C GLY A 182 -3.64 18.06 -7.14
N LEU A 183 -2.90 17.35 -6.27
CA LEU A 183 -3.48 16.48 -5.25
C LEU A 183 -4.24 17.31 -4.21
N GLU A 184 -5.46 16.89 -3.87
CA GLU A 184 -6.35 17.62 -2.97
C GLU A 184 -6.55 16.91 -1.62
N LYS A 185 -6.56 15.54 -1.64
CA LYS A 185 -6.86 14.74 -0.45
C LYS A 185 -5.91 13.57 -0.28
N ILE A 186 -5.50 13.33 0.97
CA ILE A 186 -4.65 12.20 1.38
C ILE A 186 -5.29 11.47 2.56
N GLY A 187 -5.73 10.23 2.35
CA GLY A 187 -6.41 9.43 3.37
C GLY A 187 -7.90 9.75 3.48
N GLU A 188 -8.55 9.19 4.48
CA GLU A 188 -9.96 9.39 4.83
C GLU A 188 -10.07 9.71 6.33
N ASP A 189 -11.22 10.21 6.79
CA ASP A 189 -11.50 10.59 8.19
C ASP A 189 -11.43 9.44 9.21
N ASP A 190 -11.32 8.21 8.77
CA ASP A 190 -11.23 7.04 9.63
C ASP A 190 -9.76 6.73 9.97
N PHE A 191 -9.40 6.76 11.25
CA PHE A 191 -8.06 6.45 11.76
C PHE A 191 -7.53 5.09 11.30
N SER A 192 -8.40 4.12 11.01
CA SER A 192 -8.03 2.82 10.44
C SER A 192 -7.55 2.89 8.99
N ASN A 193 -7.75 4.01 8.31
CA ASN A 193 -7.48 4.20 6.89
C ASN A 193 -6.34 5.17 6.60
N MET A 194 -5.53 5.52 7.59
CA MET A 194 -4.36 6.39 7.38
C MET A 194 -3.35 5.77 6.43
N ILE A 195 -2.68 6.62 5.66
CA ILE A 195 -1.48 6.23 4.94
C ILE A 195 -0.40 6.02 5.99
N CYS A 196 0.05 4.77 6.12
CA CYS A 196 1.12 4.41 7.05
C CYS A 196 2.44 4.28 6.27
N PRO A 197 3.53 4.82 6.80
CA PRO A 197 4.85 4.57 6.25
C PRO A 197 5.28 3.11 6.44
N PRO A 198 6.34 2.65 5.77
CA PRO A 198 6.80 1.29 5.85
C PRO A 198 7.16 0.86 7.28
N MET A 199 6.96 -0.40 7.58
CA MET A 199 7.15 -0.98 8.93
C MET A 199 8.58 -0.91 9.50
N ASN A 200 9.58 -0.55 8.68
CA ASN A 200 11.00 -0.43 9.07
C ASN A 200 11.45 0.98 9.43
N ASN A 201 10.62 1.81 9.82
CA ASN A 201 10.49 3.23 9.84
C ASN A 201 11.59 4.06 10.50
N GLU A 202 12.33 4.80 9.70
CA GLU A 202 13.06 6.00 10.14
C GLU A 202 12.38 7.31 9.67
N GLY A 203 11.06 7.28 9.44
CA GLY A 203 10.27 8.43 8.98
C GLY A 203 10.61 8.81 7.52
N MET A 204 9.75 8.42 6.59
CA MET A 204 9.91 8.83 5.19
C MET A 204 9.58 10.31 5.02
N ASP A 205 10.41 11.03 4.26
CA ASP A 205 10.12 12.40 3.85
C ASP A 205 8.97 12.41 2.84
N LEU A 206 7.92 13.17 3.13
CA LEU A 206 6.79 13.36 2.24
C LEU A 206 6.64 14.84 1.89
N LYS A 207 6.96 15.19 0.65
CA LYS A 207 6.71 16.53 0.14
C LYS A 207 5.23 16.67 -0.19
N VAL A 208 4.53 17.53 0.57
CA VAL A 208 3.08 17.74 0.43
C VAL A 208 2.80 18.97 -0.42
N PRO A 209 2.09 18.83 -1.54
CA PRO A 209 1.73 19.96 -2.40
C PRO A 209 0.83 20.97 -1.68
N GLU A 210 0.93 22.24 -2.10
CA GLU A 210 0.09 23.34 -1.56
C GLU A 210 -1.41 23.13 -1.85
N SER A 211 -1.73 22.37 -2.87
CA SER A 211 -3.11 22.03 -3.27
C SER A 211 -3.85 21.14 -2.27
N VAL A 212 -3.14 20.45 -1.38
CA VAL A 212 -3.75 19.57 -0.38
C VAL A 212 -4.55 20.37 0.63
N THR A 213 -5.82 20.04 0.78
CA THR A 213 -6.78 20.69 1.69
C THR A 213 -7.34 19.74 2.74
N GLU A 214 -7.06 18.46 2.62
CA GLU A 214 -7.48 17.41 3.55
C GLU A 214 -6.43 16.31 3.60
N MET A 215 -5.97 15.95 4.79
CA MET A 215 -5.01 14.86 4.94
C MET A 215 -5.15 14.14 6.28
N HIS A 216 -4.88 12.83 6.25
CA HIS A 216 -4.87 11.95 7.39
C HIS A 216 -3.62 11.07 7.29
N VAL A 217 -2.49 11.56 7.77
CA VAL A 217 -1.19 10.87 7.74
C VAL A 217 -0.57 10.87 9.14
N ILE A 218 0.23 9.83 9.41
CA ILE A 218 1.01 9.69 10.63
C ILE A 218 2.41 9.21 10.28
N ASP A 219 3.38 9.47 11.15
CA ASP A 219 4.75 8.94 11.08
C ASP A 219 5.55 9.30 9.81
N PHE A 220 5.22 10.42 9.16
CA PHE A 220 6.01 11.01 8.08
C PHE A 220 6.78 12.23 8.55
N ASN A 221 7.93 12.50 7.93
CA ASN A 221 8.59 13.80 7.97
C ASN A 221 7.99 14.65 6.85
N LEU A 222 7.15 15.61 7.18
CA LEU A 222 6.48 16.40 6.15
C LEU A 222 7.37 17.53 5.65
N ILE A 223 7.48 17.68 4.34
CA ILE A 223 8.07 18.86 3.69
C ILE A 223 6.89 19.68 3.16
N VAL A 224 6.69 20.87 3.72
CA VAL A 224 5.48 21.68 3.53
C VAL A 224 5.82 23.10 3.14
N LYS A 225 4.91 23.77 2.45
CA LYS A 225 5.02 25.19 2.15
C LYS A 225 4.50 26.04 3.31
N ALA A 226 5.18 27.16 3.58
CA ALA A 226 4.77 28.10 4.62
C ALA A 226 3.32 28.58 4.42
N GLY A 227 2.49 28.48 5.48
CA GLY A 227 1.09 28.88 5.46
C GLY A 227 0.12 27.89 4.81
N SER A 228 0.61 26.76 4.31
CA SER A 228 -0.24 25.72 3.71
C SER A 228 -1.11 25.00 4.74
N TYR A 229 -2.15 24.31 4.26
CA TYR A 229 -2.95 23.40 5.08
C TYR A 229 -2.07 22.30 5.73
N ALA A 230 -1.11 21.76 4.98
CA ALA A 230 -0.23 20.72 5.47
C ALA A 230 0.67 21.20 6.64
N GLU A 231 1.12 22.46 6.62
CA GLU A 231 1.85 23.03 7.77
C GLU A 231 0.95 23.14 9.01
N GLN A 232 -0.29 23.59 8.83
CA GLN A 232 -1.25 23.67 9.94
C GLN A 232 -1.55 22.28 10.50
N TYR A 233 -1.82 21.31 9.63
CA TYR A 233 -2.08 19.92 10.00
C TYR A 233 -0.92 19.31 10.79
N ALA A 234 0.34 19.52 10.33
CA ALA A 234 1.52 19.02 11.04
C ALA A 234 1.63 19.58 12.45
N LYS A 235 1.37 20.88 12.63
CA LYS A 235 1.38 21.54 13.95
C LYS A 235 0.29 21.01 14.88
N GLU A 236 -0.93 20.86 14.38
CA GLU A 236 -2.09 20.39 15.16
C GLU A 236 -1.94 18.93 15.61
N ASN A 237 -1.27 18.10 14.81
CA ASN A 237 -1.07 16.68 15.06
C ASN A 237 0.33 16.34 15.62
N ASN A 238 1.16 17.34 15.93
CA ASN A 238 2.52 17.18 16.47
C ASN A 238 3.43 16.31 15.58
N LEU A 239 3.31 16.42 14.26
CA LEU A 239 4.13 15.70 13.30
C LEU A 239 5.47 16.43 13.09
N THR A 240 6.51 15.69 12.71
CA THR A 240 7.77 16.26 12.26
C THR A 240 7.57 16.91 10.90
N TYR A 241 8.02 18.17 10.73
CA TYR A 241 7.94 18.85 9.44
C TYR A 241 9.08 19.86 9.23
N THR A 242 9.36 20.14 7.96
CA THR A 242 10.25 21.24 7.51
C THR A 242 9.46 22.12 6.56
N VAL A 243 9.79 23.43 6.59
CA VAL A 243 9.16 24.44 5.72
C VAL A 243 10.10 24.80 4.59
N GLU A 244 9.65 24.74 3.35
CA GLU A 244 10.39 25.17 2.15
C GLU A 244 9.87 26.51 1.59
#